data_bdbaacd734e4a8394334e26f9dd975b7
#
_entry.id   bdbaacd734e4a8394334e26f9dd975b7
#
_cell.length_a   1.000
_cell.length_b   1.000
_cell.length_c   1.000
_cell.angle_alpha   90.00
_cell.angle_beta   90.00
_cell.angle_gamma   90.00
#
_symmetry.space_group_name_H-M   'P 1'
#
loop_
_entity.id
_entity.type
_entity.pdbx_description
1 polymer ?
#
loop_
_entity_poly.entity_id
_entity_poly.type
_entity_poly.pdbx_seq_one_letter_code
_entity_poly.pdbx_strand_id
1 'polypeptide(L)'
;MSIVVDIGNSRIKVAQFKDQQLLNVFLYNKDNIENELEKLPFKTGIISNVGNNKLEQKLLISYPNLVLMSHELNLPIAIKYKSADSLGHDRIANAVGAYNTFPNKNNLVIDVGTCITYDFINKSNEYLGGSISPGFNLRMKALSSFTENLPRINFKIKSTPLIGTNTEESLESGVINGT
;
A
#
# COMPACT_ATOMS: atom_id res chain seq x y z
N MET A 1 -3.65 -15.09 -18.44
CA MET A 1 -3.71 -13.78 -17.76
C MET A 1 -3.90 -14.00 -16.28
N SER A 2 -3.25 -13.20 -15.45
CA SER A 2 -3.42 -13.16 -14.00
C SER A 2 -3.74 -11.74 -13.54
N ILE A 3 -4.32 -11.61 -12.34
CA ILE A 3 -4.61 -10.32 -11.73
C ILE A 3 -4.04 -10.20 -10.33
N VAL A 4 -3.77 -8.98 -9.93
CA VAL A 4 -3.47 -8.59 -8.56
C VAL A 4 -4.51 -7.59 -8.12
N VAL A 5 -5.17 -7.85 -6.99
CA VAL A 5 -6.19 -6.97 -6.40
C VAL A 5 -5.63 -6.42 -5.09
N ASP A 6 -5.39 -5.13 -5.03
CA ASP A 6 -4.93 -4.43 -3.83
C ASP A 6 -6.09 -3.65 -3.21
N ILE A 7 -6.62 -4.15 -2.10
CA ILE A 7 -7.72 -3.53 -1.35
C ILE A 7 -7.12 -2.60 -0.29
N GLY A 8 -6.84 -1.39 -0.71
CA GLY A 8 -6.35 -0.34 0.19
C GLY A 8 -7.46 0.31 1.03
N ASN A 9 -7.07 1.18 1.97
CA ASN A 9 -8.02 1.92 2.81
C ASN A 9 -8.93 2.85 2.00
N SER A 10 -8.40 3.51 0.98
CA SER A 10 -9.11 4.55 0.21
C SER A 10 -9.62 4.06 -1.14
N ARG A 11 -8.93 3.15 -1.80
CA ARG A 11 -9.21 2.70 -3.17
C ARG A 11 -8.81 1.24 -3.34
N ILE A 12 -9.34 0.63 -4.41
CA ILE A 12 -8.91 -0.68 -4.89
C ILE A 12 -8.12 -0.49 -6.17
N LYS A 13 -6.96 -1.10 -6.25
CA LYS A 13 -6.16 -1.18 -7.47
C LYS A 13 -6.24 -2.60 -8.02
N VAL A 14 -6.45 -2.74 -9.31
CA VAL A 14 -6.39 -4.04 -10.00
C VAL A 14 -5.34 -3.96 -11.09
N ALA A 15 -4.31 -4.75 -10.98
CA ALA A 15 -3.29 -4.89 -12.01
C ALA A 15 -3.51 -6.19 -12.79
N GLN A 16 -3.45 -6.12 -14.11
CA GLN A 16 -3.60 -7.26 -15.01
C GLN A 16 -2.27 -7.59 -15.66
N PHE A 17 -1.91 -8.87 -15.64
CA PHE A 17 -0.65 -9.37 -16.18
C PHE A 17 -0.86 -10.45 -17.22
N LYS A 18 0.05 -10.50 -18.19
CA LYS A 18 0.23 -11.60 -19.12
C LYS A 18 1.72 -12.00 -19.12
N ASP A 19 1.99 -13.24 -18.80
CA ASP A 19 3.36 -13.82 -18.79
C ASP A 19 4.37 -12.91 -18.04
N GLN A 20 4.01 -12.47 -16.83
CA GLN A 20 4.74 -11.55 -15.95
C GLN A 20 4.82 -10.07 -16.44
N GLN A 21 4.30 -9.77 -17.61
CA GLN A 21 4.26 -8.39 -18.10
C GLN A 21 2.99 -7.70 -17.60
N LEU A 22 3.16 -6.53 -16.98
CA LEU A 22 2.05 -5.65 -16.60
C LEU A 22 1.40 -5.09 -17.85
N LEU A 23 0.10 -5.35 -18.02
CA LEU A 23 -0.69 -4.84 -19.15
C LEU A 23 -1.44 -3.57 -18.77
N ASN A 24 -2.21 -3.63 -17.67
CA ASN A 24 -3.10 -2.56 -17.25
C ASN A 24 -3.11 -2.42 -15.74
N VAL A 25 -3.38 -1.20 -15.28
CA VAL A 25 -3.71 -0.91 -13.88
C VAL A 25 -5.01 -0.12 -13.86
N PHE A 26 -5.98 -0.63 -13.13
CA PHE A 26 -7.30 -0.01 -12.95
C PHE A 26 -7.44 0.47 -11.51
N LEU A 27 -8.15 1.58 -11.34
CA LEU A 27 -8.51 2.15 -10.04
C LEU A 27 -10.02 2.09 -9.88
N TYR A 28 -10.47 1.40 -8.83
CA TYR A 28 -11.90 1.23 -8.57
C TYR A 28 -12.29 1.75 -7.19
N ASN A 29 -13.55 2.13 -7.07
CA ASN A 29 -14.20 2.35 -5.79
C ASN A 29 -14.66 0.99 -5.22
N LYS A 30 -14.81 0.92 -3.88
CA LYS A 30 -15.14 -0.33 -3.19
C LYS A 30 -16.52 -0.90 -3.57
N ASP A 31 -17.45 -0.05 -3.97
CA ASP A 31 -18.84 -0.42 -4.21
C ASP A 31 -19.08 -1.17 -5.53
N ASN A 32 -18.18 -1.07 -6.51
CA ASN A 32 -18.40 -1.59 -7.86
C ASN A 32 -17.39 -2.66 -8.31
N ILE A 33 -16.46 -3.05 -7.43
CA ILE A 33 -15.33 -3.90 -7.81
C ILE A 33 -15.75 -5.27 -8.41
N GLU A 34 -16.80 -5.88 -7.92
CA GLU A 34 -17.26 -7.19 -8.39
C GLU A 34 -17.69 -7.13 -9.86
N ASN A 35 -18.56 -6.18 -10.20
CA ASN A 35 -19.02 -5.98 -11.57
C ASN A 35 -17.85 -5.64 -12.50
N GLU A 36 -16.80 -5.02 -12.00
CA GLU A 36 -15.62 -4.66 -12.78
C GLU A 36 -14.68 -5.86 -12.97
N LEU A 37 -14.52 -6.72 -11.94
CA LEU A 37 -13.74 -7.94 -12.07
C LEU A 37 -14.35 -8.95 -13.05
N GLU A 38 -15.69 -9.04 -13.12
CA GLU A 38 -16.39 -9.89 -14.10
C GLU A 38 -16.04 -9.55 -15.56
N LYS A 39 -15.71 -8.30 -15.84
CA LYS A 39 -15.33 -7.83 -17.17
C LYS A 39 -13.88 -8.12 -17.53
N LEU A 40 -13.05 -8.49 -16.55
CA LEU A 40 -11.63 -8.72 -16.76
C LEU A 40 -11.34 -10.21 -16.97
N PRO A 41 -10.74 -10.62 -18.10
CA PRO A 41 -10.34 -12.00 -18.29
C PRO A 41 -9.10 -12.32 -17.42
N PHE A 42 -9.24 -13.32 -16.52
CA PHE A 42 -8.11 -13.86 -15.74
C PHE A 42 -8.34 -15.33 -15.39
N LYS A 43 -7.24 -16.07 -15.19
CA LYS A 43 -7.25 -17.48 -14.80
C LYS A 43 -6.88 -17.68 -13.33
N THR A 44 -6.08 -16.78 -12.77
CA THR A 44 -5.59 -16.82 -11.41
C THR A 44 -5.27 -15.40 -10.94
N GLY A 45 -5.19 -15.21 -9.65
CA GLY A 45 -4.81 -13.91 -9.09
C GLY A 45 -4.50 -13.96 -7.61
N ILE A 46 -4.07 -12.83 -7.09
CA ILE A 46 -3.77 -12.64 -5.69
C ILE A 46 -4.47 -11.37 -5.17
N ILE A 47 -4.96 -11.46 -3.94
CA ILE A 47 -5.57 -10.32 -3.23
C ILE A 47 -4.62 -9.91 -2.11
N SER A 48 -4.26 -8.63 -2.09
CA SER A 48 -3.71 -7.93 -0.93
C SER A 48 -4.82 -7.12 -0.27
N ASN A 49 -4.98 -7.21 1.04
CA ASN A 49 -6.00 -6.45 1.76
C ASN A 49 -5.45 -5.90 3.08
N VAL A 50 -5.62 -4.59 3.26
CA VAL A 50 -5.34 -3.89 4.52
C VAL A 50 -6.56 -3.09 5.01
N GLY A 51 -7.73 -3.32 4.44
CA GLY A 51 -8.91 -2.49 4.70
C GLY A 51 -10.20 -3.22 5.03
N ASN A 52 -10.81 -3.92 4.09
CA ASN A 52 -12.19 -4.41 4.21
C ASN A 52 -12.29 -5.94 4.12
N ASN A 53 -12.32 -6.61 5.25
CA ASN A 53 -12.39 -8.07 5.32
C ASN A 53 -13.71 -8.66 4.73
N LYS A 54 -14.83 -7.93 4.76
CA LYS A 54 -16.08 -8.40 4.15
C LYS A 54 -15.96 -8.49 2.63
N LEU A 55 -15.35 -7.47 2.02
CA LEU A 55 -15.14 -7.45 0.58
C LEU A 55 -14.14 -8.54 0.15
N GLU A 56 -13.04 -8.71 0.90
CA GLU A 56 -12.07 -9.78 0.67
C GLU A 56 -12.74 -11.15 0.65
N GLN A 57 -13.49 -11.49 1.71
CA GLN A 57 -14.20 -12.77 1.82
C GLN A 57 -15.16 -12.97 0.65
N LYS A 58 -15.91 -11.93 0.27
CA LYS A 58 -16.84 -12.00 -0.84
C LYS A 58 -16.13 -12.29 -2.16
N LEU A 59 -15.01 -11.62 -2.42
CA LEU A 59 -14.20 -11.85 -3.62
C LEU A 59 -13.59 -13.26 -3.65
N LEU A 60 -13.10 -13.77 -2.52
CA LEU A 60 -12.54 -15.12 -2.45
C LEU A 60 -13.61 -16.21 -2.67
N ILE A 61 -14.85 -15.97 -2.22
CA ILE A 61 -15.97 -16.87 -2.49
C ILE A 61 -16.39 -16.82 -3.96
N SER A 62 -16.50 -15.63 -4.53
CA SER A 62 -16.95 -15.45 -5.94
C SER A 62 -15.89 -15.89 -6.95
N TYR A 63 -14.63 -15.82 -6.58
CA TYR A 63 -13.48 -16.16 -7.45
C TYR A 63 -12.52 -17.13 -6.76
N PRO A 64 -12.81 -18.46 -6.76
CA PRO A 64 -11.99 -19.47 -6.08
C PRO A 64 -10.54 -19.59 -6.61
N ASN A 65 -10.26 -19.00 -7.74
CA ASN A 65 -8.94 -18.90 -8.36
C ASN A 65 -8.11 -17.69 -7.88
N LEU A 66 -8.64 -16.89 -6.97
CA LEU A 66 -7.91 -15.86 -6.25
C LEU A 66 -7.33 -16.41 -4.95
N VAL A 67 -6.11 -16.03 -4.63
CA VAL A 67 -5.40 -16.41 -3.41
C VAL A 67 -5.20 -15.16 -2.55
N LEU A 68 -5.42 -15.27 -1.25
CA LEU A 68 -5.10 -14.18 -0.33
C LEU A 68 -3.60 -14.12 -0.09
N MET A 69 -3.01 -12.93 -0.21
CA MET A 69 -1.63 -12.67 0.19
C MET A 69 -1.48 -12.90 1.68
N SER A 70 -0.52 -13.71 2.08
CA SER A 70 -0.17 -13.92 3.49
C SER A 70 1.30 -14.32 3.63
N HIS A 71 1.81 -14.27 4.86
CA HIS A 71 3.16 -14.75 5.18
C HIS A 71 3.28 -16.28 5.12
N GLU A 72 2.17 -17.01 5.10
CA GLU A 72 2.12 -18.48 4.99
C GLU A 72 2.30 -19.00 3.57
N LEU A 73 2.19 -18.13 2.57
CA LEU A 73 2.46 -18.50 1.19
C LEU A 73 3.94 -18.88 1.01
N ASN A 74 4.21 -19.69 0.01
CA ASN A 74 5.60 -20.00 -0.37
C ASN A 74 6.25 -18.76 -1.00
N LEU A 75 6.76 -17.88 -0.15
CA LEU A 75 7.39 -16.63 -0.54
C LEU A 75 8.86 -16.83 -0.90
N PRO A 76 9.43 -16.05 -1.83
CA PRO A 76 10.85 -16.12 -2.18
C PRO A 76 11.75 -15.45 -1.13
N ILE A 77 11.19 -14.92 -0.05
CA ILE A 77 11.87 -14.26 1.07
C ILE A 77 11.47 -14.89 2.39
N ALA A 78 12.36 -14.88 3.37
CA ALA A 78 12.06 -15.32 4.73
C ALA A 78 11.52 -14.15 5.56
N ILE A 79 10.36 -14.32 6.16
CA ILE A 79 9.77 -13.30 7.05
C ILE A 79 10.37 -13.46 8.45
N LYS A 80 11.22 -12.52 8.87
CA LYS A 80 11.83 -12.45 10.21
C LYS A 80 11.10 -11.49 11.17
N TYR A 81 9.87 -11.16 10.84
CA TYR A 81 9.03 -10.27 11.63
C TYR A 81 8.39 -11.02 12.80
N LYS A 82 8.53 -10.50 14.04
CA LYS A 82 8.11 -11.20 15.26
C LYS A 82 6.61 -11.52 15.31
N SER A 83 5.78 -10.65 14.72
CA SER A 83 4.32 -10.80 14.65
C SER A 83 3.89 -10.96 13.19
N ALA A 84 4.35 -12.02 12.53
CA ALA A 84 4.11 -12.27 11.11
C ALA A 84 2.61 -12.29 10.75
N ASP A 85 1.76 -12.82 11.64
CA ASP A 85 0.29 -12.90 11.48
C ASP A 85 -0.36 -11.52 11.35
N SER A 86 0.24 -10.48 11.93
CA SER A 86 -0.24 -9.09 11.87
C SER A 86 0.46 -8.23 10.82
N LEU A 87 1.39 -8.82 10.05
CA LEU A 87 2.11 -8.09 9.02
C LEU A 87 1.18 -7.75 7.84
N GLY A 88 1.08 -6.48 7.49
CA GLY A 88 0.25 -6.02 6.39
C GLY A 88 0.61 -6.71 5.07
N HIS A 89 -0.41 -7.17 4.36
CA HIS A 89 -0.25 -7.89 3.09
C HIS A 89 0.43 -7.04 2.02
N ASP A 90 0.19 -5.73 2.01
CA ASP A 90 0.85 -4.74 1.17
C ASP A 90 2.37 -4.69 1.41
N ARG A 91 2.79 -4.75 2.67
CA ARG A 91 4.20 -4.76 3.05
C ARG A 91 4.91 -6.04 2.60
N ILE A 92 4.24 -7.20 2.71
CA ILE A 92 4.74 -8.48 2.18
C ILE A 92 4.90 -8.37 0.66
N ALA A 93 3.88 -7.87 -0.04
CA ALA A 93 3.91 -7.73 -1.49
C ALA A 93 5.04 -6.79 -1.96
N ASN A 94 5.22 -5.66 -1.28
CA ASN A 94 6.29 -4.71 -1.52
C ASN A 94 7.68 -5.34 -1.33
N ALA A 95 7.86 -6.13 -0.26
CA ALA A 95 9.12 -6.82 0.03
C ALA A 95 9.45 -7.86 -1.05
N VAL A 96 8.47 -8.67 -1.48
CA VAL A 96 8.63 -9.64 -2.57
C VAL A 96 8.94 -8.93 -3.89
N GLY A 97 8.26 -7.81 -4.17
CA GLY A 97 8.50 -6.98 -5.36
C GLY A 97 9.93 -6.44 -5.40
N ALA A 98 10.42 -5.92 -4.28
CA ALA A 98 11.79 -5.41 -4.15
C ALA A 98 12.84 -6.52 -4.34
N TYR A 99 12.61 -7.70 -3.74
CA TYR A 99 13.47 -8.86 -3.93
C TYR A 99 13.56 -9.27 -5.41
N ASN A 100 12.43 -9.35 -6.09
CA ASN A 100 12.41 -9.73 -7.51
C ASN A 100 13.10 -8.70 -8.41
N THR A 101 12.98 -7.41 -8.08
CA THR A 101 13.57 -6.33 -8.87
C THR A 101 15.08 -6.17 -8.60
N PHE A 102 15.49 -6.36 -7.35
CA PHE A 102 16.88 -6.15 -6.91
C PHE A 102 17.36 -7.33 -6.04
N PRO A 103 17.50 -8.54 -6.62
CA PRO A 103 17.90 -9.73 -5.87
C PRO A 103 19.30 -9.60 -5.28
N ASN A 104 19.54 -10.30 -4.14
CA ASN A 104 20.85 -10.36 -3.47
C ASN A 104 21.41 -9.01 -3.02
N LYS A 105 20.53 -8.03 -2.77
CA LYS A 105 20.89 -6.69 -2.27
C LYS A 105 20.12 -6.37 -0.99
N ASN A 106 20.64 -5.41 -0.25
CA ASN A 106 19.87 -4.76 0.79
C ASN A 106 18.89 -3.78 0.12
N ASN A 107 17.60 -3.96 0.37
CA ASN A 107 16.54 -3.15 -0.20
C ASN A 107 15.79 -2.42 0.91
N LEU A 108 15.59 -1.13 0.74
CA LEU A 108 14.65 -0.33 1.51
C LEU A 108 13.49 0.05 0.58
N VAL A 109 12.29 -0.40 0.91
CA VAL A 109 11.07 -0.03 0.20
C VAL A 109 10.38 1.08 0.98
N ILE A 110 10.02 2.14 0.29
CA ILE A 110 9.26 3.25 0.85
C ILE A 110 7.94 3.33 0.07
N ASP A 111 6.84 3.04 0.75
CA ASP A 111 5.50 3.17 0.18
C ASP A 111 4.81 4.39 0.79
N VAL A 112 4.42 5.32 -0.07
CA VAL A 112 3.84 6.62 0.32
C VAL A 112 2.36 6.64 -0.03
N GLY A 113 1.53 6.33 0.97
CA GLY A 113 0.08 6.27 0.85
C GLY A 113 -0.65 6.96 2.01
N THR A 114 -1.72 6.34 2.49
CA THR A 114 -2.41 6.75 3.73
C THR A 114 -1.45 6.77 4.92
N CYS A 115 -0.62 5.74 5.03
CA CYS A 115 0.59 5.73 5.84
C CYS A 115 1.81 5.79 4.92
N ILE A 116 2.96 6.13 5.48
CA ILE A 116 4.27 5.93 4.86
C ILE A 116 4.88 4.74 5.56
N THR A 117 5.15 3.67 4.82
CA THR A 117 5.87 2.50 5.33
C THR A 117 7.29 2.47 4.81
N TYR A 118 8.18 1.97 5.65
CA TYR A 118 9.59 1.73 5.32
C TYR A 118 9.84 0.27 5.62
N ASP A 119 10.20 -0.52 4.61
CA ASP A 119 10.36 -1.97 4.73
C ASP A 119 11.77 -2.38 4.30
N PHE A 120 12.46 -3.13 5.15
CA PHE A 120 13.83 -3.51 4.90
C PHE A 120 13.96 -5.01 4.65
N ILE A 121 14.56 -5.34 3.51
CA ILE A 121 14.92 -6.70 3.09
C ILE A 121 16.43 -6.76 2.93
N ASN A 122 17.09 -7.69 3.63
CA ASN A 122 18.54 -7.83 3.53
C ASN A 122 18.97 -8.64 2.30
N LYS A 123 20.27 -8.62 2.00
CA LYS A 123 20.88 -9.37 0.89
C LYS A 123 20.75 -10.90 1.01
N SER A 124 20.38 -11.40 2.17
CA SER A 124 20.10 -12.84 2.42
C SER A 124 18.63 -13.19 2.21
N ASN A 125 17.87 -12.31 1.57
CA ASN A 125 16.44 -12.46 1.28
C ASN A 125 15.56 -12.59 2.53
N GLU A 126 15.93 -11.88 3.59
CA GLU A 126 15.16 -11.87 4.83
C GLU A 126 14.48 -10.49 4.99
N TYR A 127 13.17 -10.51 5.14
CA TYR A 127 12.41 -9.33 5.55
C TYR A 127 12.59 -9.14 7.06
N LEU A 128 13.24 -8.05 7.45
CA LEU A 128 13.58 -7.77 8.85
C LEU A 128 12.56 -6.89 9.57
N GLY A 129 11.63 -6.30 8.84
CA GLY A 129 10.66 -5.34 9.36
C GLY A 129 10.91 -3.93 8.84
N GLY A 130 10.43 -2.94 9.58
CA GLY A 130 10.55 -1.55 9.18
C GLY A 130 9.77 -0.62 10.10
N SER A 131 9.30 0.51 9.57
CA SER A 131 8.52 1.48 10.31
C SER A 131 7.25 1.90 9.59
N ILE A 132 6.29 2.41 10.34
CA ILE A 132 5.03 2.96 9.83
C ILE A 132 4.89 4.37 10.38
N SER A 133 4.67 5.33 9.50
CA SER A 133 4.47 6.73 9.83
C SER A 133 3.17 7.24 9.20
N PRO A 134 2.49 8.23 9.77
CA PRO A 134 1.34 8.84 9.12
C PRO A 134 1.74 9.46 7.78
N GLY A 135 0.96 9.22 6.73
CA GLY A 135 1.11 9.90 5.44
C GLY A 135 0.69 11.37 5.50
N PHE A 136 0.99 12.12 4.46
CA PHE A 136 0.77 13.57 4.41
C PHE A 136 -0.65 13.99 4.81
N ASN A 137 -1.66 13.33 4.25
CA ASN A 137 -3.06 13.64 4.57
C ASN A 137 -3.43 13.32 6.02
N LEU A 138 -2.89 12.24 6.61
CA LEU A 138 -3.12 11.93 8.02
C LEU A 138 -2.45 12.94 8.93
N ARG A 139 -1.23 13.38 8.63
CA ARG A 139 -0.52 14.43 9.38
C ARG A 139 -1.29 15.74 9.34
N MET A 140 -1.74 16.15 8.15
CA MET A 140 -2.53 17.38 7.99
C MET A 140 -3.87 17.29 8.72
N LYS A 141 -4.54 16.15 8.63
CA LYS A 141 -5.80 15.93 9.37
C LYS A 141 -5.59 15.93 10.87
N ALA A 142 -4.49 15.34 11.37
CA ALA A 142 -4.18 15.33 12.79
C ALA A 142 -4.01 16.75 13.34
N LEU A 143 -3.29 17.61 12.64
CA LEU A 143 -3.10 19.01 13.04
C LEU A 143 -4.43 19.74 13.21
N SER A 144 -5.36 19.59 12.27
CA SER A 144 -6.68 20.25 12.38
C SER A 144 -7.64 19.54 13.34
N SER A 145 -7.46 18.24 13.62
CA SER A 145 -8.39 17.49 14.48
C SER A 145 -8.02 17.52 15.96
N PHE A 146 -6.74 17.72 16.28
CA PHE A 146 -6.22 17.70 17.65
C PHE A 146 -5.75 19.06 18.14
N THR A 147 -6.07 20.16 17.42
CA THR A 147 -5.83 21.53 17.85
C THR A 147 -7.08 22.36 17.65
N GLU A 148 -7.28 23.38 18.49
CA GLU A 148 -8.48 24.22 18.45
C GLU A 148 -8.48 25.24 17.30
N ASN A 149 -7.28 25.75 16.95
CA ASN A 149 -7.17 26.93 16.07
C ASN A 149 -6.53 26.66 14.71
N LEU A 150 -6.03 25.45 14.46
CA LEU A 150 -5.43 25.17 13.16
C LEU A 150 -6.48 24.80 12.10
N PRO A 151 -6.46 25.44 10.95
CA PRO A 151 -7.46 25.23 9.92
C PRO A 151 -7.30 23.85 9.26
N ARG A 152 -8.41 23.33 8.74
CA ARG A 152 -8.38 22.14 7.88
C ARG A 152 -7.95 22.56 6.48
N ILE A 153 -6.81 22.06 6.04
CA ILE A 153 -6.24 22.32 4.72
C ILE A 153 -6.39 21.08 3.83
N ASN A 154 -6.85 21.27 2.60
CA ASN A 154 -6.84 20.21 1.59
C ASN A 154 -5.45 20.12 0.99
N PHE A 155 -4.69 19.13 1.47
CA PHE A 155 -3.31 18.93 1.07
C PHE A 155 -3.19 18.56 -0.42
N LYS A 156 -2.27 19.26 -1.11
CA LYS A 156 -1.82 18.92 -2.45
C LYS A 156 -0.30 18.86 -2.44
N ILE A 157 0.26 17.81 -3.03
CA ILE A 157 1.71 17.73 -3.20
C ILE A 157 2.14 18.83 -4.18
N LYS A 158 2.88 19.80 -3.67
CA LYS A 158 3.46 20.92 -4.43
C LYS A 158 4.81 21.29 -3.82
N SER A 159 5.61 22.04 -4.54
CA SER A 159 6.79 22.67 -3.96
C SER A 159 6.36 23.61 -2.84
N THR A 160 6.89 23.39 -1.66
CA THR A 160 6.54 24.14 -0.44
C THR A 160 7.81 24.77 0.12
N PRO A 161 7.79 26.07 0.46
CA PRO A 161 8.94 26.72 1.06
C PRO A 161 9.29 26.09 2.42
N LEU A 162 10.57 26.07 2.76
CA LEU A 162 11.02 25.52 4.06
C LEU A 162 10.46 26.36 5.23
N ILE A 163 10.35 27.67 5.04
CA ILE A 163 9.82 28.62 6.03
C ILE A 163 8.48 29.13 5.50
N GLY A 164 7.38 28.78 6.18
CA GLY A 164 6.06 29.34 5.90
C GLY A 164 5.92 30.74 6.53
N THR A 165 5.28 31.65 5.82
CA THR A 165 5.05 33.05 6.24
C THR A 165 3.63 33.31 6.75
N ASN A 166 2.77 32.30 6.67
CA ASN A 166 1.42 32.28 7.22
C ASN A 166 1.09 30.89 7.75
N THR A 167 -0.05 30.72 8.42
CA THR A 167 -0.44 29.45 9.06
C THR A 167 -0.53 28.30 8.06
N GLU A 168 -1.12 28.51 6.89
CA GLU A 168 -1.27 27.49 5.87
C GLU A 168 0.08 27.01 5.34
N GLU A 169 0.94 27.94 4.95
CA GLU A 169 2.31 27.61 4.51
C GLU A 169 3.13 26.93 5.59
N SER A 170 2.97 27.32 6.85
CA SER A 170 3.67 26.72 7.98
C SER A 170 3.23 25.27 8.22
N LEU A 171 1.92 24.99 8.11
CA LEU A 171 1.36 23.64 8.20
C LEU A 171 1.84 22.78 7.03
N GLU A 172 1.78 23.30 5.81
CA GLU A 172 2.28 22.58 4.61
C GLU A 172 3.78 22.30 4.73
N SER A 173 4.56 23.28 5.13
CA SER A 173 6.00 23.14 5.33
C SER A 173 6.32 22.07 6.37
N GLY A 174 5.69 22.13 7.53
CA GLY A 174 5.90 21.17 8.61
C GLY A 174 5.52 19.74 8.22
N VAL A 175 4.47 19.58 7.43
CA VAL A 175 4.05 18.25 6.95
C VAL A 175 4.94 17.73 5.82
N ILE A 176 5.31 18.55 4.85
CA ILE A 176 6.10 18.11 3.68
C ILE A 176 7.57 17.96 4.03
N ASN A 177 8.17 18.99 4.60
CA ASN A 177 9.61 19.01 4.87
C ASN A 177 9.99 18.26 6.15
N GLY A 178 9.00 17.96 7.03
CA GLY A 178 9.18 17.15 8.24
C GLY A 178 8.90 15.65 8.03
N THR A 179 8.74 15.21 6.79
CA THR A 179 8.56 13.79 6.45
C THR A 179 9.79 13.22 5.77
#